data_a8ff271bed851dc1e6f3c49d41581a19
#
_entry.id   a8ff271bed851dc1e6f3c49d41581a19
#
_cell.length_a   1.000
_cell.length_b   1.000
_cell.length_c   1.000
_cell.angle_alpha   90.00
_cell.angle_beta   90.00
_cell.angle_gamma   90.00
#
_symmetry.space_group_name_H-M   'P 1'
#
loop_
_entity.id
_entity.type
_entity.pdbx_description
1 polymer ?
#
loop_
_entity_poly.entity_id
_entity_poly.type
_entity_poly.pdbx_seq_one_letter_code
_entity_poly.pdbx_strand_id
1 'polypeptide(L)'
;MLFRLNLINPNRLTTAISAMAIALSVAACSSPSTTTSSSPSPGGDTAASPGASPVAATGTAENTKLALASDVAITAAGASFPAPLYQRWFQDFNKINPKVQINYQSVGSGAGVEQFTKGTVDFGASDTGMKDDEIAKVPADKGVILLPMTAGSIVIGYNLPDLTEPLKLPRAVYADIFAGKITNWNDPKIAAANPGAKLPDQAITIVHRSDGSGTTAVFTKHLSAISPDWKSAVGDGKTVQWPVGVGAKGNEGVTAQLLQTVGSIGYVEYGYAKNNNLKFASLENKAGTFVVPTDESASQALATVPLPENLRAFIEDPEGAQSYPIVTYTWMLVPKTVADPNKAKTIEAMVEYGLTEGQKVSSELGYVPLPQNVREKVAAAADGISPDYKIEVAK
;
A
#
# COMPACT_ATOMS: atom_id res chain seq x y z
N MET A 1 -14.54 -50.15 -42.83
CA MET A 1 -13.19 -50.40 -43.32
C MET A 1 -12.22 -50.07 -42.18
N LEU A 2 -11.68 -51.14 -41.62
CA LEU A 2 -10.74 -51.12 -40.49
C LEU A 2 -9.35 -50.68 -40.91
N PHE A 3 -8.60 -49.92 -40.10
CA PHE A 3 -7.15 -50.03 -39.95
C PHE A 3 -6.74 -49.16 -38.73
N ARG A 4 -6.44 -49.83 -37.67
CA ARG A 4 -5.23 -50.32 -36.97
C ARG A 4 -4.53 -49.26 -36.16
N LEU A 5 -4.60 -49.51 -34.84
CA LEU A 5 -3.68 -49.03 -33.81
C LEU A 5 -2.19 -49.36 -34.14
N ASN A 6 -1.31 -48.48 -33.80
CA ASN A 6 0.07 -48.84 -33.47
C ASN A 6 0.49 -48.24 -32.14
N LEU A 7 0.59 -49.13 -31.20
CA LEU A 7 1.29 -48.97 -29.91
C LEU A 7 2.79 -49.05 -30.16
N ILE A 8 3.58 -48.07 -29.67
CA ILE A 8 5.01 -48.25 -29.45
C ILE A 8 5.35 -47.87 -28.03
N ASN A 9 6.02 -48.84 -27.44
CA ASN A 9 6.39 -49.13 -26.02
C ASN A 9 7.46 -48.21 -25.49
N PRO A 10 7.57 -47.99 -24.14
CA PRO A 10 8.59 -47.18 -23.47
C PRO A 10 9.79 -48.07 -23.09
N ASN A 11 11.00 -47.61 -23.30
CA ASN A 11 12.12 -48.07 -22.47
C ASN A 11 13.36 -47.18 -22.56
N ARG A 12 13.79 -46.75 -21.36
CA ARG A 12 15.15 -46.59 -20.86
C ARG A 12 16.05 -45.54 -21.48
N LEU A 13 16.36 -44.50 -20.67
CA LEU A 13 17.78 -44.21 -20.41
C LEU A 13 17.91 -43.64 -19.00
N THR A 14 18.68 -44.36 -18.23
CA THR A 14 19.15 -44.08 -16.86
C THR A 14 20.38 -43.19 -16.88
N THR A 15 20.54 -42.47 -15.76
CA THR A 15 21.82 -42.03 -15.13
C THR A 15 22.52 -40.79 -15.65
N ALA A 16 22.60 -39.75 -14.80
CA ALA A 16 23.81 -39.47 -14.06
C ALA A 16 23.56 -38.38 -13.00
N ILE A 17 23.59 -38.81 -11.72
CA ILE A 17 23.67 -37.93 -10.56
C ILE A 17 25.16 -37.61 -10.36
N SER A 18 25.54 -36.34 -10.51
CA SER A 18 26.83 -35.82 -10.03
C SER A 18 26.61 -34.99 -8.80
N ALA A 19 26.87 -35.56 -7.65
CA ALA A 19 26.97 -34.88 -6.39
C ALA A 19 28.28 -34.09 -6.33
N MET A 20 28.22 -32.78 -6.24
CA MET A 20 29.37 -31.93 -5.97
C MET A 20 29.28 -31.44 -4.53
N ALA A 21 30.07 -32.10 -3.67
CA ALA A 21 30.28 -31.69 -2.30
C ALA A 21 31.24 -30.50 -2.26
N ILE A 22 30.80 -29.36 -1.74
CA ILE A 22 31.67 -28.22 -1.43
C ILE A 22 31.92 -28.23 0.08
N ALA A 23 33.17 -28.47 0.44
CA ALA A 23 33.67 -28.44 1.82
C ALA A 23 33.75 -26.97 2.30
N LEU A 24 33.09 -26.66 3.42
CA LEU A 24 33.35 -25.43 4.18
C LEU A 24 34.61 -25.60 5.04
N SER A 25 35.63 -24.80 4.79
CA SER A 25 36.77 -24.62 5.67
C SER A 25 36.48 -23.45 6.64
N VAL A 26 36.33 -23.76 7.91
CA VAL A 26 36.27 -22.82 9.03
C VAL A 26 37.69 -22.46 9.43
N ALA A 27 38.09 -21.20 9.22
CA ALA A 27 39.32 -20.65 9.80
C ALA A 27 38.99 -19.85 11.05
N ALA A 28 39.34 -20.40 12.19
CA ALA A 28 39.37 -19.71 13.48
C ALA A 28 40.67 -18.95 13.62
N CYS A 29 40.58 -17.62 13.85
CA CYS A 29 41.71 -16.84 14.32
C CYS A 29 41.45 -16.36 15.75
N SER A 30 42.21 -16.94 16.65
CA SER A 30 42.31 -16.59 18.07
C SER A 30 43.16 -15.33 18.26
N SER A 31 42.72 -14.42 19.13
CA SER A 31 43.44 -13.26 19.62
C SER A 31 44.33 -13.65 20.83
N PRO A 32 45.51 -13.06 21.02
CA PRO A 32 46.18 -13.12 22.29
C PRO A 32 45.97 -11.87 23.14
N SER A 33 45.64 -12.10 24.40
CA SER A 33 45.64 -11.15 25.50
C SER A 33 47.04 -10.76 25.91
N THR A 34 47.29 -9.47 26.16
CA THR A 34 48.43 -9.03 26.99
C THR A 34 47.96 -8.09 28.10
N THR A 35 48.07 -8.56 29.30
CA THR A 35 48.03 -7.84 30.55
C THR A 35 49.32 -7.07 30.78
N THR A 36 49.26 -5.80 31.22
CA THR A 36 50.25 -5.25 32.14
C THR A 36 49.65 -4.16 33.01
N SER A 37 49.89 -4.32 34.29
CA SER A 37 49.55 -3.50 35.44
C SER A 37 50.48 -2.28 35.57
N SER A 38 49.96 -1.21 36.20
CA SER A 38 50.55 -0.51 37.34
C SER A 38 49.88 0.85 37.58
N SER A 39 49.39 1.03 38.82
CA SER A 39 49.13 2.31 39.51
C SER A 39 50.45 2.82 40.11
N PRO A 40 50.57 4.07 40.73
CA PRO A 40 49.55 4.84 41.43
C PRO A 40 49.61 6.39 41.26
N SER A 41 48.60 7.02 41.86
CA SER A 41 48.36 8.46 42.18
C SER A 41 49.55 9.23 42.83
N PRO A 42 49.50 10.61 43.05
CA PRO A 42 48.33 11.35 43.57
C PRO A 42 48.15 12.83 43.13
N GLY A 43 47.00 13.40 43.45
CA GLY A 43 46.86 14.75 43.96
C GLY A 43 46.32 15.84 43.04
N GLY A 44 45.28 16.57 43.52
CA GLY A 44 45.02 17.94 43.11
C GLY A 44 43.58 18.34 42.86
N ASP A 45 42.88 18.64 43.93
CA ASP A 45 41.85 19.69 44.16
C ASP A 45 40.82 20.11 43.10
N THR A 46 39.57 19.89 43.48
CA THR A 46 38.40 20.81 43.54
C THR A 46 38.13 21.77 42.38
N ALA A 47 37.02 21.55 41.68
CA ALA A 47 36.01 22.57 41.37
C ALA A 47 34.64 21.91 41.13
N ALA A 48 33.68 22.20 41.98
CA ALA A 48 32.29 21.84 41.84
C ALA A 48 31.67 22.61 40.67
N SER A 49 31.00 21.89 39.74
CA SER A 49 30.11 22.48 38.75
C SER A 49 28.67 22.08 39.09
N PRO A 50 27.72 23.01 38.95
CA PRO A 50 26.37 22.81 39.50
C PRO A 50 25.52 21.89 38.60
N GLY A 51 24.67 21.16 39.31
CA GLY A 51 23.72 20.18 38.88
C GLY A 51 23.10 20.34 37.47
N ALA A 52 23.28 19.32 36.66
CA ALA A 52 22.36 19.02 35.61
C ALA A 52 21.07 18.46 36.21
N SER A 53 20.04 19.26 36.21
CA SER A 53 18.68 18.78 36.48
C SER A 53 18.35 17.67 35.51
N PRO A 54 17.73 16.57 35.96
CA PRO A 54 17.27 15.55 35.04
C PRO A 54 16.22 16.18 34.10
N VAL A 55 16.50 16.18 32.83
CA VAL A 55 15.48 16.44 31.81
C VAL A 55 14.40 15.40 32.07
N ALA A 56 13.26 15.85 32.55
CA ALA A 56 12.08 15.05 32.72
C ALA A 56 11.76 14.51 31.29
N ALA A 57 11.88 13.20 31.13
CA ALA A 57 11.30 12.51 29.99
C ALA A 57 9.82 12.91 30.00
N THR A 58 9.40 13.67 28.99
CA THR A 58 8.00 13.91 28.71
C THR A 58 7.40 12.54 28.42
N GLY A 59 6.89 11.90 29.47
CA GLY A 59 6.15 10.66 29.35
C GLY A 59 4.98 10.93 28.40
N THR A 60 4.95 10.24 27.27
CA THR A 60 3.74 10.12 26.43
C THR A 60 2.63 9.66 27.37
N ALA A 61 1.57 10.46 27.50
CA ALA A 61 0.44 10.10 28.35
C ALA A 61 -0.13 8.76 27.85
N GLU A 62 -0.12 7.76 28.73
CA GLU A 62 -0.74 6.46 28.45
C GLU A 62 -2.22 6.69 28.16
N ASN A 63 -2.74 6.02 27.13
CA ASN A 63 -4.17 6.08 26.80
C ASN A 63 -4.98 5.36 27.88
N THR A 64 -5.47 6.11 28.85
CA THR A 64 -6.27 5.57 29.98
C THR A 64 -7.62 5.01 29.53
N LYS A 65 -8.09 5.36 28.33
CA LYS A 65 -9.36 4.87 27.75
C LYS A 65 -9.28 3.39 27.36
N LEU A 66 -8.12 2.93 26.86
CA LEU A 66 -7.88 1.52 26.54
C LEU A 66 -7.22 0.79 27.72
N ALA A 67 -8.00 0.47 28.75
CA ALA A 67 -7.51 -0.32 29.87
C ALA A 67 -7.42 -1.82 29.49
N LEU A 68 -6.20 -2.35 29.42
CA LEU A 68 -5.91 -3.75 29.13
C LEU A 68 -5.29 -4.43 30.35
N ALA A 69 -5.84 -5.60 30.73
CA ALA A 69 -5.31 -6.42 31.81
C ALA A 69 -4.00 -7.14 31.42
N SER A 70 -3.86 -7.49 30.14
CA SER A 70 -2.69 -8.23 29.60
C SER A 70 -2.29 -7.67 28.24
N ASP A 71 -1.14 -8.11 27.74
CA ASP A 71 -0.68 -7.80 26.41
C ASP A 71 -1.62 -8.33 25.34
N VAL A 72 -1.83 -7.58 24.27
CA VAL A 72 -2.66 -7.93 23.13
C VAL A 72 -1.86 -7.86 21.85
N ALA A 73 -1.82 -8.97 21.11
CA ALA A 73 -1.24 -9.05 19.79
C ALA A 73 -2.35 -9.08 18.73
N ILE A 74 -2.29 -8.14 17.78
CA ILE A 74 -3.16 -8.07 16.62
C ILE A 74 -2.36 -8.44 15.37
N THR A 75 -2.86 -9.41 14.61
CA THR A 75 -2.29 -9.81 13.33
C THR A 75 -3.13 -9.28 12.19
N ALA A 76 -2.49 -8.72 11.17
CA ALA A 76 -3.18 -8.15 10.04
C ALA A 76 -2.40 -8.33 8.74
N ALA A 77 -3.11 -8.37 7.62
CA ALA A 77 -2.48 -8.48 6.32
C ALA A 77 -3.34 -7.84 5.22
N GLY A 78 -2.72 -7.36 4.15
CA GLY A 78 -3.49 -6.87 3.02
C GLY A 78 -2.75 -5.90 2.12
N ALA A 79 -3.49 -4.92 1.67
CA ALA A 79 -3.07 -3.92 0.69
C ALA A 79 -1.72 -3.27 1.02
N SER A 80 -0.85 -3.15 0.01
CA SER A 80 0.39 -2.38 0.15
C SER A 80 0.13 -0.87 0.08
N PHE A 81 -0.99 -0.45 -0.48
CA PHE A 81 -1.39 0.95 -0.60
C PHE A 81 -1.31 1.69 0.75
N PRO A 82 -1.97 1.28 1.85
CA PRO A 82 -1.91 1.99 3.12
C PRO A 82 -0.69 1.62 3.99
N ALA A 83 0.17 0.69 3.55
CA ALA A 83 1.18 0.09 4.44
C ALA A 83 2.11 1.12 5.12
N PRO A 84 2.66 2.16 4.46
CA PRO A 84 3.47 3.18 5.12
C PRO A 84 2.70 3.95 6.20
N LEU A 85 1.44 4.32 5.93
CA LEU A 85 0.59 5.01 6.89
C LEU A 85 0.22 4.11 8.07
N TYR A 86 -0.17 2.87 7.81
CA TYR A 86 -0.51 1.90 8.85
C TYR A 86 0.68 1.57 9.75
N GLN A 87 1.88 1.43 9.18
CA GLN A 87 3.10 1.25 9.98
C GLN A 87 3.34 2.43 10.93
N ARG A 88 3.16 3.67 10.44
CA ARG A 88 3.27 4.87 11.26
C ARG A 88 2.20 4.90 12.35
N TRP A 89 0.94 4.63 12.02
CA TRP A 89 -0.15 4.59 12.98
C TRP A 89 0.07 3.55 14.07
N PHE A 90 0.47 2.32 13.71
CA PHE A 90 0.66 1.24 14.66
C PHE A 90 1.86 1.47 15.58
N GLN A 91 2.92 2.08 15.07
CA GLN A 91 4.06 2.51 15.88
C GLN A 91 3.66 3.60 16.88
N ASP A 92 2.94 4.62 16.44
CA ASP A 92 2.53 5.72 17.30
C ASP A 92 1.44 5.27 18.30
N PHE A 93 0.52 4.38 17.86
CA PHE A 93 -0.48 3.76 18.74
C PHE A 93 0.17 2.88 19.84
N ASN A 94 1.20 2.11 19.51
CA ASN A 94 1.94 1.31 20.49
C ASN A 94 2.63 2.19 21.55
N LYS A 95 3.16 3.38 21.18
CA LYS A 95 3.79 4.31 22.15
C LYS A 95 2.84 4.74 23.25
N ILE A 96 1.55 4.94 22.91
CA ILE A 96 0.51 5.33 23.87
C ILE A 96 -0.27 4.14 24.46
N ASN A 97 -0.10 2.95 23.89
CA ASN A 97 -0.69 1.69 24.36
C ASN A 97 0.37 0.58 24.33
N PRO A 98 1.35 0.60 25.26
CA PRO A 98 2.53 -0.27 25.20
C PRO A 98 2.22 -1.77 25.32
N LYS A 99 1.05 -2.12 25.82
CA LYS A 99 0.54 -3.52 25.85
C LYS A 99 -0.02 -4.01 24.52
N VAL A 100 -0.12 -3.14 23.49
CA VAL A 100 -0.66 -3.53 22.18
C VAL A 100 0.45 -3.65 21.17
N GLN A 101 0.55 -4.79 20.52
CA GLN A 101 1.42 -5.03 19.37
C GLN A 101 0.59 -5.33 18.14
N ILE A 102 0.74 -4.55 17.08
CA ILE A 102 0.05 -4.75 15.81
C ILE A 102 1.07 -5.13 14.75
N ASN A 103 0.89 -6.32 14.16
CA ASN A 103 1.75 -6.82 13.08
C ASN A 103 0.97 -6.82 11.77
N TYR A 104 1.30 -5.87 10.87
CA TYR A 104 0.70 -5.74 9.56
C TYR A 104 1.63 -6.26 8.46
N GLN A 105 1.14 -7.15 7.62
CA GLN A 105 1.87 -7.71 6.49
C GLN A 105 1.35 -7.13 5.16
N SER A 106 2.22 -6.42 4.45
CA SER A 106 1.95 -5.91 3.09
C SER A 106 2.06 -7.06 2.09
N VAL A 107 0.92 -7.67 1.74
CA VAL A 107 0.85 -8.85 0.87
C VAL A 107 -0.06 -8.67 -0.34
N GLY A 108 -0.68 -7.49 -0.48
CA GLY A 108 -1.66 -7.15 -1.50
C GLY A 108 -3.10 -7.41 -1.07
N SER A 109 -4.04 -6.65 -1.65
CA SER A 109 -5.46 -6.69 -1.30
C SER A 109 -6.09 -8.07 -1.50
N GLY A 110 -5.68 -8.80 -2.54
CA GLY A 110 -6.19 -10.15 -2.81
C GLY A 110 -5.88 -11.11 -1.67
N ALA A 111 -4.62 -11.17 -1.25
CA ALA A 111 -4.20 -12.00 -0.11
C ALA A 111 -4.80 -11.50 1.22
N GLY A 112 -4.98 -10.18 1.38
CA GLY A 112 -5.65 -9.60 2.55
C GLY A 112 -7.10 -10.07 2.70
N VAL A 113 -7.88 -10.00 1.63
CA VAL A 113 -9.25 -10.52 1.59
C VAL A 113 -9.29 -12.02 1.87
N GLU A 114 -8.38 -12.79 1.25
CA GLU A 114 -8.30 -14.24 1.44
C GLU A 114 -7.98 -14.62 2.88
N GLN A 115 -6.96 -14.01 3.49
CA GLN A 115 -6.54 -14.29 4.87
C GLN A 115 -7.62 -13.87 5.87
N PHE A 116 -8.27 -12.72 5.66
CA PHE A 116 -9.40 -12.28 6.47
C PHE A 116 -10.57 -13.28 6.39
N THR A 117 -10.95 -13.70 5.20
CA THR A 117 -12.04 -14.67 4.97
C THR A 117 -11.74 -16.02 5.64
N LYS A 118 -10.50 -16.48 5.56
CA LYS A 118 -10.03 -17.72 6.23
C LYS A 118 -9.87 -17.58 7.75
N GLY A 119 -9.96 -16.37 8.30
CA GLY A 119 -9.78 -16.11 9.73
C GLY A 119 -8.35 -16.29 10.24
N THR A 120 -7.33 -16.18 9.36
CA THR A 120 -5.91 -16.29 9.73
C THR A 120 -5.31 -14.96 10.21
N VAL A 121 -6.06 -13.86 10.09
CA VAL A 121 -5.72 -12.55 10.61
C VAL A 121 -6.89 -11.94 11.37
N ASP A 122 -6.59 -11.04 12.31
CA ASP A 122 -7.60 -10.34 13.10
C ASP A 122 -8.33 -9.28 12.26
N PHE A 123 -7.62 -8.60 11.34
CA PHE A 123 -8.24 -7.76 10.32
C PHE A 123 -7.48 -7.85 8.99
N GLY A 124 -8.18 -7.53 7.91
CA GLY A 124 -7.61 -7.44 6.57
C GLY A 124 -7.53 -6.01 6.05
N ALA A 125 -6.86 -5.78 4.92
CA ALA A 125 -6.92 -4.50 4.22
C ALA A 125 -7.01 -4.68 2.70
N SER A 126 -7.80 -3.81 2.05
CA SER A 126 -8.02 -3.82 0.60
C SER A 126 -8.32 -2.42 0.07
N ASP A 127 -7.75 -2.07 -1.10
CA ASP A 127 -8.01 -0.79 -1.78
C ASP A 127 -9.26 -0.83 -2.65
N THR A 128 -9.97 -1.94 -2.62
CA THR A 128 -11.33 -2.07 -3.18
C THR A 128 -12.23 -2.65 -2.10
N GLY A 129 -13.41 -2.07 -1.89
CA GLY A 129 -14.42 -2.68 -1.04
C GLY A 129 -14.69 -4.12 -1.52
N MET A 130 -14.81 -5.06 -0.57
CA MET A 130 -15.15 -6.45 -0.91
C MET A 130 -16.43 -6.50 -1.73
N LYS A 131 -16.43 -7.34 -2.79
CA LYS A 131 -17.63 -7.63 -3.58
C LYS A 131 -18.58 -8.52 -2.80
N ASP A 132 -19.85 -8.60 -3.21
CA ASP A 132 -20.83 -9.40 -2.51
C ASP A 132 -20.49 -10.90 -2.49
N ASP A 133 -19.87 -11.40 -3.56
CA ASP A 133 -19.37 -12.78 -3.63
C ASP A 133 -18.15 -13.04 -2.72
N GLU A 134 -17.36 -12.03 -2.43
CA GLU A 134 -16.26 -12.10 -1.44
C GLU A 134 -16.82 -12.05 -0.01
N ILE A 135 -17.80 -11.17 0.25
CA ILE A 135 -18.49 -11.05 1.55
C ILE A 135 -19.23 -12.35 1.89
N ALA A 136 -19.88 -12.97 0.91
CA ALA A 136 -20.61 -14.23 1.10
C ALA A 136 -19.71 -15.40 1.52
N LYS A 137 -18.39 -15.31 1.32
CA LYS A 137 -17.41 -16.31 1.76
C LYS A 137 -16.93 -16.10 3.19
N VAL A 138 -17.21 -14.95 3.79
CA VAL A 138 -16.86 -14.69 5.21
C VAL A 138 -17.82 -15.53 6.08
N PRO A 139 -17.32 -16.25 7.08
CA PRO A 139 -18.19 -17.01 7.99
C PRO A 139 -19.28 -16.12 8.60
N ALA A 140 -20.53 -16.60 8.61
CA ALA A 140 -21.69 -15.80 8.99
C ALA A 140 -21.65 -15.33 10.47
N ASP A 141 -21.04 -16.12 11.34
CA ASP A 141 -20.82 -15.82 12.76
C ASP A 141 -19.76 -14.72 12.96
N LYS A 142 -18.81 -14.61 12.03
CA LYS A 142 -17.79 -13.58 12.04
C LYS A 142 -18.29 -12.28 11.42
N GLY A 143 -18.89 -12.35 10.23
CA GLY A 143 -19.28 -11.21 9.41
C GLY A 143 -18.11 -10.29 9.02
N VAL A 144 -18.39 -9.20 8.34
CA VAL A 144 -17.38 -8.18 7.98
C VAL A 144 -17.96 -6.77 8.03
N ILE A 145 -17.19 -5.83 8.54
CA ILE A 145 -17.40 -4.39 8.41
C ILE A 145 -16.28 -3.85 7.52
N LEU A 146 -16.63 -3.05 6.54
CA LEU A 146 -15.69 -2.41 5.62
C LEU A 146 -15.50 -0.95 6.06
N LEU A 147 -14.33 -0.64 6.63
CA LEU A 147 -14.03 0.67 7.19
C LEU A 147 -13.04 1.41 6.28
N PRO A 148 -13.44 2.42 5.51
CA PRO A 148 -12.49 3.28 4.81
C PRO A 148 -11.70 4.08 5.85
N MET A 149 -10.38 3.85 5.92
CA MET A 149 -9.53 4.45 6.95
C MET A 149 -8.74 5.64 6.45
N THR A 150 -8.46 5.68 5.16
CA THR A 150 -7.82 6.79 4.46
C THR A 150 -8.16 6.71 2.97
N ALA A 151 -7.73 7.69 2.22
CA ALA A 151 -7.82 7.71 0.77
C ALA A 151 -6.47 8.12 0.16
N GLY A 152 -6.33 7.99 -1.14
CA GLY A 152 -5.14 8.41 -1.84
C GLY A 152 -5.28 8.31 -3.35
N SER A 153 -4.27 8.85 -4.03
CA SER A 153 -4.16 8.87 -5.48
C SER A 153 -3.28 7.73 -6.00
N ILE A 154 -3.60 7.22 -7.17
CA ILE A 154 -2.72 6.32 -7.91
C ILE A 154 -2.06 7.12 -9.01
N VAL A 155 -0.75 7.23 -8.97
CA VAL A 155 0.03 7.99 -9.93
C VAL A 155 0.66 7.09 -10.99
N ILE A 156 0.88 7.63 -12.18
CA ILE A 156 1.70 7.00 -13.20
C ILE A 156 3.13 7.52 -13.03
N GLY A 157 3.95 6.70 -12.37
CA GLY A 157 5.37 6.97 -12.15
C GLY A 157 6.21 6.61 -13.36
N TYR A 158 7.32 7.31 -13.58
CA TYR A 158 8.23 7.05 -14.69
C TYR A 158 9.68 7.34 -14.32
N ASN A 159 10.62 6.75 -15.07
CA ASN A 159 12.05 6.98 -14.91
C ASN A 159 12.67 7.51 -16.21
N LEU A 160 12.64 8.83 -16.36
CA LEU A 160 13.34 9.57 -17.41
C LEU A 160 14.22 10.62 -16.72
N PRO A 161 15.49 10.31 -16.43
CA PRO A 161 16.35 11.18 -15.63
C PRO A 161 16.59 12.53 -16.31
N ASP A 162 16.75 12.55 -17.61
CA ASP A 162 17.06 13.77 -18.40
C ASP A 162 15.84 14.64 -18.70
N LEU A 163 14.63 14.18 -18.40
CA LEU A 163 13.43 14.97 -18.55
C LEU A 163 13.28 15.91 -17.35
N THR A 164 13.43 17.21 -17.57
CA THR A 164 13.36 18.25 -16.52
C THR A 164 11.94 18.69 -16.23
N GLU A 165 11.10 18.75 -17.27
CA GLU A 165 9.71 19.16 -17.15
C GLU A 165 8.80 18.00 -16.72
N PRO A 166 7.76 18.27 -15.90
CA PRO A 166 6.79 17.22 -15.57
C PRO A 166 6.07 16.70 -16.81
N LEU A 167 6.04 15.37 -16.96
CA LEU A 167 5.38 14.71 -18.08
C LEU A 167 3.86 14.89 -17.98
N LYS A 168 3.23 15.22 -19.10
CA LYS A 168 1.77 15.25 -19.25
C LYS A 168 1.31 14.05 -20.07
N LEU A 169 0.36 13.29 -19.56
CA LEU A 169 -0.19 12.14 -20.26
C LEU A 169 -1.69 12.33 -20.51
N PRO A 170 -2.10 12.53 -21.80
CA PRO A 170 -3.50 12.46 -22.17
C PRO A 170 -4.14 11.12 -21.87
N ARG A 171 -5.45 11.09 -21.60
CA ARG A 171 -6.24 9.88 -21.28
C ARG A 171 -6.02 8.74 -22.28
N ALA A 172 -6.15 9.02 -23.57
CA ALA A 172 -5.92 8.03 -24.62
C ALA A 172 -4.45 7.56 -24.67
N VAL A 173 -3.50 8.45 -24.35
CA VAL A 173 -2.07 8.13 -24.44
C VAL A 173 -1.65 7.15 -23.35
N TYR A 174 -1.99 7.40 -22.08
CA TYR A 174 -1.60 6.43 -21.06
C TYR A 174 -2.37 5.11 -21.19
N ALA A 175 -3.62 5.11 -21.63
CA ALA A 175 -4.32 3.87 -21.93
C ALA A 175 -3.62 3.07 -23.05
N ASP A 176 -3.21 3.73 -24.15
CA ASP A 176 -2.47 3.12 -25.26
C ASP A 176 -1.07 2.62 -24.83
N ILE A 177 -0.38 3.32 -23.92
CA ILE A 177 0.90 2.87 -23.36
C ILE A 177 0.71 1.53 -22.63
N PHE A 178 -0.20 1.47 -21.65
CA PHE A 178 -0.42 0.23 -20.89
C PHE A 178 -1.02 -0.90 -21.71
N ALA A 179 -1.70 -0.59 -22.82
CA ALA A 179 -2.15 -1.55 -23.81
C ALA A 179 -1.02 -2.04 -24.75
N GLY A 180 0.19 -1.49 -24.65
CA GLY A 180 1.31 -1.83 -25.53
C GLY A 180 1.20 -1.30 -26.96
N LYS A 181 0.31 -0.34 -27.22
CA LYS A 181 0.14 0.32 -28.52
C LYS A 181 1.15 1.45 -28.73
N ILE A 182 1.55 2.13 -27.66
CA ILE A 182 2.64 3.11 -27.65
C ILE A 182 3.81 2.46 -26.93
N THR A 183 4.92 2.29 -27.63
CA THR A 183 6.08 1.51 -27.16
C THR A 183 7.37 2.28 -27.06
N ASN A 184 7.36 3.57 -27.46
CA ASN A 184 8.55 4.42 -27.42
C ASN A 184 8.21 5.78 -26.80
N TRP A 185 9.15 6.34 -26.03
CA TRP A 185 8.97 7.63 -25.35
C TRP A 185 8.85 8.82 -26.29
N ASN A 186 9.50 8.79 -27.47
CA ASN A 186 9.39 9.83 -28.48
C ASN A 186 8.17 9.70 -29.42
N ASP A 187 7.19 8.87 -29.04
CA ASP A 187 5.95 8.73 -29.81
C ASP A 187 5.29 10.08 -30.05
N PRO A 188 4.84 10.40 -31.27
CA PRO A 188 4.20 11.68 -31.60
C PRO A 188 3.04 12.08 -30.69
N LYS A 189 2.28 11.09 -30.17
CA LYS A 189 1.15 11.35 -29.25
C LYS A 189 1.64 11.84 -27.88
N ILE A 190 2.77 11.32 -27.40
CA ILE A 190 3.40 11.81 -26.15
C ILE A 190 3.99 13.20 -26.42
N ALA A 191 4.73 13.37 -27.50
CA ALA A 191 5.38 14.63 -27.85
C ALA A 191 4.37 15.80 -28.04
N ALA A 192 3.23 15.53 -28.64
CA ALA A 192 2.17 16.53 -28.85
C ALA A 192 1.64 17.13 -27.53
N ALA A 193 1.57 16.33 -26.46
CA ALA A 193 1.13 16.79 -25.14
C ALA A 193 2.27 17.47 -24.33
N ASN A 194 3.53 17.33 -24.78
CA ASN A 194 4.72 17.79 -24.09
C ASN A 194 5.61 18.65 -25.01
N PRO A 195 5.11 19.78 -25.56
CA PRO A 195 5.87 20.59 -26.50
C PRO A 195 7.15 21.12 -25.86
N GLY A 196 8.27 20.94 -26.54
CA GLY A 196 9.60 21.34 -26.05
C GLY A 196 10.30 20.34 -25.12
N ALA A 197 9.61 19.29 -24.66
CA ALA A 197 10.23 18.25 -23.88
C ALA A 197 11.19 17.40 -24.73
N LYS A 198 12.37 17.10 -24.19
CA LYS A 198 13.36 16.24 -24.85
C LYS A 198 13.03 14.77 -24.52
N LEU A 199 12.07 14.22 -25.24
CA LEU A 199 11.70 12.81 -25.10
C LEU A 199 12.74 11.94 -25.80
N PRO A 200 13.30 10.92 -25.12
CA PRO A 200 14.33 10.06 -25.70
C PRO A 200 13.76 9.11 -26.76
N ASP A 201 14.56 8.77 -27.77
CA ASP A 201 14.29 7.62 -28.62
C ASP A 201 14.63 6.34 -27.86
N GLN A 202 13.73 5.92 -26.99
CA GLN A 202 13.90 4.80 -26.08
C GLN A 202 12.59 4.03 -25.93
N ALA A 203 12.71 2.70 -25.92
CA ALA A 203 11.55 1.84 -25.66
C ALA A 203 10.99 2.04 -24.23
N ILE A 204 9.68 2.00 -24.11
CA ILE A 204 8.98 2.08 -22.83
C ILE A 204 8.97 0.69 -22.18
N THR A 205 9.48 0.59 -20.95
CA THR A 205 9.36 -0.60 -20.12
C THR A 205 8.21 -0.42 -19.12
N ILE A 206 7.13 -1.14 -19.30
CA ILE A 206 5.97 -1.09 -18.40
C ILE A 206 6.23 -1.96 -17.18
N VAL A 207 5.99 -1.39 -15.98
CA VAL A 207 6.05 -2.11 -14.71
C VAL A 207 4.65 -2.17 -14.11
N HIS A 208 4.17 -3.38 -13.84
CA HIS A 208 2.85 -3.63 -13.27
C HIS A 208 2.93 -4.51 -12.02
N ARG A 209 1.83 -4.69 -11.32
CA ARG A 209 1.76 -5.56 -10.15
C ARG A 209 1.73 -7.04 -10.55
N SER A 210 2.44 -7.85 -9.78
CA SER A 210 2.47 -9.32 -9.94
C SER A 210 1.60 -10.06 -8.91
N ASP A 211 1.13 -9.36 -7.88
CA ASP A 211 0.25 -9.88 -6.83
C ASP A 211 -1.22 -9.45 -7.04
N GLY A 212 -2.13 -10.04 -6.27
CA GLY A 212 -3.53 -9.62 -6.23
C GLY A 212 -3.67 -8.23 -5.59
N SER A 213 -3.71 -7.19 -6.41
CA SER A 213 -3.55 -5.79 -6.02
C SER A 213 -4.84 -4.99 -6.12
N GLY A 214 -5.19 -4.29 -5.02
CA GLY A 214 -6.27 -3.30 -5.07
C GLY A 214 -5.89 -2.09 -5.92
N THR A 215 -4.63 -1.64 -5.86
CA THR A 215 -4.11 -0.57 -6.72
C THR A 215 -4.28 -0.94 -8.20
N THR A 216 -3.98 -2.19 -8.59
CA THR A 216 -4.25 -2.68 -9.95
C THR A 216 -5.74 -2.63 -10.28
N ALA A 217 -6.61 -3.08 -9.38
CA ALA A 217 -8.05 -3.09 -9.64
C ALA A 217 -8.60 -1.68 -9.88
N VAL A 218 -8.19 -0.69 -9.08
CA VAL A 218 -8.59 0.72 -9.27
C VAL A 218 -8.02 1.28 -10.56
N PHE A 219 -6.74 1.07 -10.83
CA PHE A 219 -6.08 1.54 -12.06
C PHE A 219 -6.72 0.95 -13.32
N THR A 220 -6.91 -0.37 -13.36
CA THR A 220 -7.49 -1.04 -14.53
C THR A 220 -8.98 -0.73 -14.71
N LYS A 221 -9.70 -0.46 -13.61
CA LYS A 221 -11.09 0.01 -13.66
C LYS A 221 -11.17 1.39 -14.29
N HIS A 222 -10.27 2.30 -13.93
CA HIS A 222 -10.15 3.60 -14.58
C HIS A 222 -9.80 3.45 -16.08
N LEU A 223 -8.82 2.61 -16.43
CA LEU A 223 -8.50 2.34 -17.86
C LEU A 223 -9.70 1.79 -18.62
N SER A 224 -10.50 0.92 -17.99
CA SER A 224 -11.72 0.38 -18.60
C SER A 224 -12.82 1.44 -18.79
N ALA A 225 -12.87 2.44 -17.90
CA ALA A 225 -13.82 3.55 -18.01
C ALA A 225 -13.46 4.51 -19.17
N ILE A 226 -12.15 4.71 -19.43
CA ILE A 226 -11.68 5.68 -20.41
C ILE A 226 -11.32 5.09 -21.78
N SER A 227 -11.16 3.76 -21.90
CA SER A 227 -10.75 3.05 -23.11
C SER A 227 -11.61 1.82 -23.37
N PRO A 228 -12.52 1.87 -24.34
CA PRO A 228 -13.29 0.69 -24.76
C PRO A 228 -12.41 -0.47 -25.23
N ASP A 229 -11.29 -0.19 -25.88
CA ASP A 229 -10.32 -1.21 -26.33
C ASP A 229 -9.70 -1.93 -25.13
N TRP A 230 -9.26 -1.19 -24.10
CA TRP A 230 -8.76 -1.79 -22.86
C TRP A 230 -9.84 -2.64 -22.20
N LYS A 231 -11.05 -2.09 -22.05
CA LYS A 231 -12.17 -2.79 -21.41
C LYS A 231 -12.47 -4.13 -22.08
N SER A 232 -12.43 -4.18 -23.43
CA SER A 232 -12.74 -5.41 -24.18
C SER A 232 -11.58 -6.41 -24.20
N ALA A 233 -10.33 -5.95 -24.21
CA ALA A 233 -9.15 -6.81 -24.35
C ALA A 233 -8.59 -7.30 -23.00
N VAL A 234 -8.64 -6.47 -21.96
CA VAL A 234 -8.00 -6.73 -20.66
C VAL A 234 -9.03 -6.71 -19.52
N GLY A 235 -9.91 -5.71 -19.49
CA GLY A 235 -10.87 -5.50 -18.41
C GLY A 235 -10.24 -4.94 -17.13
N ASP A 236 -10.87 -5.24 -15.98
CA ASP A 236 -10.43 -4.75 -14.68
C ASP A 236 -10.46 -5.84 -13.59
N GLY A 237 -9.58 -5.70 -12.60
CA GLY A 237 -9.53 -6.62 -11.48
C GLY A 237 -8.27 -6.50 -10.63
N LYS A 238 -8.27 -7.16 -9.47
CA LYS A 238 -7.07 -7.26 -8.60
C LYS A 238 -5.91 -7.98 -9.31
N THR A 239 -6.23 -8.78 -10.32
CA THR A 239 -5.30 -9.47 -11.23
C THR A 239 -5.89 -9.44 -12.62
N VAL A 240 -5.12 -9.02 -13.62
CA VAL A 240 -5.48 -9.02 -15.03
C VAL A 240 -4.38 -9.65 -15.88
N GLN A 241 -4.71 -10.04 -17.10
CA GLN A 241 -3.70 -10.50 -18.07
C GLN A 241 -3.09 -9.26 -18.75
N TRP A 242 -1.93 -8.85 -18.25
CA TRP A 242 -1.21 -7.71 -18.82
C TRP A 242 -0.71 -8.03 -20.24
N PRO A 243 -1.00 -7.18 -21.23
CA PRO A 243 -0.53 -7.43 -22.60
C PRO A 243 0.98 -7.33 -22.74
N VAL A 244 1.60 -6.49 -21.94
CA VAL A 244 3.05 -6.19 -21.95
C VAL A 244 3.52 -5.80 -20.57
N GLY A 245 4.85 -5.83 -20.35
CA GLY A 245 5.48 -5.34 -19.15
C GLY A 245 6.09 -6.42 -18.25
N VAL A 246 6.62 -5.98 -17.13
CA VAL A 246 7.23 -6.82 -16.10
C VAL A 246 6.49 -6.66 -14.77
N GLY A 247 6.32 -7.77 -14.06
CA GLY A 247 5.61 -7.77 -12.79
C GLY A 247 6.51 -7.53 -11.60
N ALA A 248 6.05 -6.68 -10.65
CA ALA A 248 6.70 -6.46 -9.37
C ALA A 248 5.68 -6.56 -8.22
N LYS A 249 6.12 -7.08 -7.07
CA LYS A 249 5.23 -7.32 -5.92
C LYS A 249 5.07 -6.06 -5.06
N GLY A 250 3.84 -5.69 -4.75
CA GLY A 250 3.51 -4.54 -3.90
C GLY A 250 3.76 -3.19 -4.57
N ASN A 251 3.30 -2.09 -3.97
CA ASN A 251 3.68 -0.75 -4.38
C ASN A 251 5.19 -0.52 -4.21
N GLU A 252 5.77 -1.07 -3.14
CA GLU A 252 7.20 -1.06 -2.86
C GLU A 252 8.04 -1.66 -3.98
N GLY A 253 7.66 -2.84 -4.48
CA GLY A 253 8.37 -3.52 -5.56
C GLY A 253 8.25 -2.78 -6.90
N VAL A 254 7.07 -2.25 -7.24
CA VAL A 254 6.89 -1.43 -8.44
C VAL A 254 7.74 -0.15 -8.35
N THR A 255 7.72 0.54 -7.21
CA THR A 255 8.54 1.75 -6.99
C THR A 255 10.03 1.46 -7.15
N ALA A 256 10.52 0.40 -6.54
CA ALA A 256 11.93 -0.01 -6.66
C ALA A 256 12.31 -0.33 -8.11
N GLN A 257 11.46 -1.06 -8.83
CA GLN A 257 11.70 -1.42 -10.24
C GLN A 257 11.72 -0.18 -11.14
N LEU A 258 10.80 0.77 -10.93
CA LEU A 258 10.77 2.03 -11.67
C LEU A 258 12.05 2.85 -11.45
N LEU A 259 12.50 2.99 -10.19
CA LEU A 259 13.71 3.74 -9.87
C LEU A 259 14.98 3.11 -10.47
N GLN A 260 15.02 1.79 -10.61
CA GLN A 260 16.19 1.06 -11.14
C GLN A 260 16.20 0.97 -12.67
N THR A 261 15.06 1.15 -13.35
CA THR A 261 14.96 0.91 -14.80
C THR A 261 14.71 2.22 -15.54
N VAL A 262 15.75 2.76 -16.17
CA VAL A 262 15.62 3.95 -17.04
C VAL A 262 14.71 3.62 -18.23
N GLY A 263 13.79 4.52 -18.56
CA GLY A 263 12.78 4.34 -19.60
C GLY A 263 11.55 3.55 -19.13
N SER A 264 11.44 3.26 -17.84
CA SER A 264 10.26 2.58 -17.29
C SER A 264 9.10 3.54 -16.99
N ILE A 265 7.89 2.95 -16.99
CA ILE A 265 6.62 3.56 -16.57
C ILE A 265 5.81 2.51 -15.80
N GLY A 266 5.05 2.94 -14.79
CA GLY A 266 4.19 2.06 -14.01
C GLY A 266 3.24 2.86 -13.13
N TYR A 267 2.41 2.19 -12.36
CA TYR A 267 1.45 2.83 -11.47
C TYR A 267 1.71 2.43 -10.02
N VAL A 268 1.66 3.41 -9.14
CA VAL A 268 1.85 3.23 -7.69
C VAL A 268 0.93 4.18 -6.91
N GLU A 269 0.72 3.89 -5.64
CA GLU A 269 0.12 4.85 -4.71
C GLU A 269 1.05 6.05 -4.53
N TYR A 270 0.47 7.26 -4.44
CA TYR A 270 1.17 8.55 -4.45
C TYR A 270 2.22 8.69 -3.35
N GLY A 271 1.94 8.23 -2.13
CA GLY A 271 2.90 8.28 -1.02
C GLY A 271 4.20 7.53 -1.34
N TYR A 272 4.13 6.42 -2.07
CA TYR A 272 5.34 5.72 -2.52
C TYR A 272 6.16 6.55 -3.51
N ALA A 273 5.50 7.23 -4.45
CA ALA A 273 6.20 8.09 -5.39
C ALA A 273 6.82 9.31 -4.68
N LYS A 274 6.04 9.98 -3.82
CA LYS A 274 6.45 11.16 -3.06
C LYS A 274 7.65 10.86 -2.15
N ASN A 275 7.55 9.82 -1.33
CA ASN A 275 8.56 9.53 -0.31
C ASN A 275 9.86 8.92 -0.88
N ASN A 276 9.83 8.45 -2.13
CA ASN A 276 11.00 7.91 -2.84
C ASN A 276 11.52 8.81 -3.97
N ASN A 277 11.00 10.04 -4.10
CA ASN A 277 11.36 10.98 -5.16
C ASN A 277 11.19 10.40 -6.59
N LEU A 278 10.23 9.50 -6.77
CA LEU A 278 9.89 8.98 -8.09
C LEU A 278 9.13 10.06 -8.87
N LYS A 279 9.58 10.35 -10.09
CA LYS A 279 8.86 11.26 -11.00
C LYS A 279 7.52 10.64 -11.39
N PHE A 280 6.47 11.45 -11.47
CA PHE A 280 5.14 11.03 -11.92
C PHE A 280 4.53 12.06 -12.85
N ALA A 281 3.63 11.60 -13.71
CA ALA A 281 2.99 12.43 -14.73
C ALA A 281 1.78 13.21 -14.18
N SER A 282 1.54 14.39 -14.75
CA SER A 282 0.22 15.02 -14.71
C SER A 282 -0.72 14.26 -15.64
N LEU A 283 -1.89 13.86 -15.16
CA LEU A 283 -2.85 13.10 -15.93
C LEU A 283 -4.01 13.97 -16.39
N GLU A 284 -4.39 13.82 -17.66
CA GLU A 284 -5.62 14.42 -18.16
C GLU A 284 -6.82 13.76 -17.50
N ASN A 285 -7.69 14.59 -16.91
CA ASN A 285 -8.94 14.13 -16.28
C ASN A 285 -10.12 14.17 -17.27
N LYS A 286 -11.32 13.82 -16.80
CA LYS A 286 -12.54 13.80 -17.62
C LYS A 286 -12.91 15.16 -18.22
N ALA A 287 -12.53 16.26 -17.58
CA ALA A 287 -12.76 17.62 -18.05
C ALA A 287 -11.71 18.10 -19.10
N GLY A 288 -10.70 17.26 -19.44
CA GLY A 288 -9.61 17.63 -20.35
C GLY A 288 -8.52 18.47 -19.70
N THR A 289 -8.48 18.53 -18.37
CA THR A 289 -7.46 19.27 -17.61
C THR A 289 -6.36 18.32 -17.15
N PHE A 290 -5.09 18.75 -17.27
CA PHE A 290 -3.97 18.01 -16.69
C PHE A 290 -3.84 18.34 -15.21
N VAL A 291 -4.01 17.34 -14.36
CA VAL A 291 -4.04 17.50 -12.90
C VAL A 291 -2.91 16.68 -12.27
N VAL A 292 -2.26 17.27 -11.26
CA VAL A 292 -1.29 16.57 -10.39
C VAL A 292 -1.98 16.06 -9.13
N PRO A 293 -1.48 14.99 -8.51
CA PRO A 293 -2.02 14.48 -7.26
C PRO A 293 -1.65 15.44 -6.12
N THR A 294 -2.67 16.00 -5.49
CA THR A 294 -2.59 16.77 -4.25
C THR A 294 -3.74 16.35 -3.35
N ASP A 295 -3.67 16.67 -2.06
CA ASP A 295 -4.78 16.42 -1.13
C ASP A 295 -6.08 17.05 -1.65
N GLU A 296 -5.98 18.25 -2.22
CA GLU A 296 -7.12 18.98 -2.74
C GLU A 296 -7.72 18.33 -3.98
N SER A 297 -6.90 18.00 -5.00
CA SER A 297 -7.37 17.39 -6.24
C SER A 297 -7.96 15.98 -6.00
N ALA A 298 -7.40 15.24 -5.06
CA ALA A 298 -7.92 13.95 -4.64
C ALA A 298 -9.23 14.11 -3.83
N SER A 299 -9.29 15.05 -2.90
CA SER A 299 -10.51 15.35 -2.12
C SER A 299 -11.66 15.78 -3.01
N GLN A 300 -11.42 16.60 -4.02
CA GLN A 300 -12.43 16.96 -5.01
C GLN A 300 -12.95 15.74 -5.78
N ALA A 301 -12.06 14.86 -6.20
CA ALA A 301 -12.45 13.62 -6.86
C ALA A 301 -13.30 12.70 -5.95
N LEU A 302 -12.90 12.55 -4.68
CA LEU A 302 -13.65 11.76 -3.69
C LEU A 302 -15.04 12.35 -3.41
N ALA A 303 -15.17 13.67 -3.40
CA ALA A 303 -16.45 14.37 -3.17
C ALA A 303 -17.48 14.15 -4.28
N THR A 304 -17.05 13.74 -5.49
CA THR A 304 -17.97 13.45 -6.62
C THR A 304 -18.76 12.16 -6.42
N VAL A 305 -18.29 11.26 -5.54
CA VAL A 305 -18.95 9.97 -5.27
C VAL A 305 -19.31 9.91 -3.78
N PRO A 306 -20.56 10.16 -3.41
CA PRO A 306 -20.99 10.07 -2.02
C PRO A 306 -20.73 8.68 -1.45
N LEU A 307 -20.14 8.60 -0.25
CA LEU A 307 -19.96 7.35 0.46
C LEU A 307 -21.31 6.83 0.98
N PRO A 308 -21.81 5.67 0.50
CA PRO A 308 -23.10 5.12 0.92
C PRO A 308 -23.04 4.58 2.36
N GLU A 309 -24.17 4.15 2.92
CA GLU A 309 -24.23 3.61 4.29
C GLU A 309 -23.40 2.34 4.49
N ASN A 310 -23.29 1.52 3.45
CA ASN A 310 -22.43 0.32 3.50
C ASN A 310 -20.93 0.61 3.33
N LEU A 311 -20.55 1.89 3.26
CA LEU A 311 -19.20 2.40 3.15
C LEU A 311 -18.40 1.87 1.94
N ARG A 312 -19.05 1.36 0.90
CA ARG A 312 -18.42 0.88 -0.34
C ARG A 312 -18.61 1.89 -1.46
N ALA A 313 -17.57 2.58 -1.84
CA ALA A 313 -17.56 3.49 -2.98
C ALA A 313 -16.54 3.04 -4.01
N PHE A 314 -16.89 3.18 -5.30
CA PHE A 314 -15.99 2.89 -6.41
C PHE A 314 -15.92 4.15 -7.28
N ILE A 315 -14.72 4.68 -7.42
CA ILE A 315 -14.46 5.92 -8.17
C ILE A 315 -13.73 5.51 -9.45
N GLU A 316 -14.39 5.62 -10.59
CA GLU A 316 -13.86 5.11 -11.86
C GLU A 316 -13.25 6.21 -12.72
N ASP A 317 -13.95 7.32 -12.84
CA ASP A 317 -13.57 8.46 -13.68
C ASP A 317 -14.30 9.71 -13.15
N PRO A 318 -13.78 10.33 -12.07
CA PRO A 318 -14.46 11.38 -11.34
C PRO A 318 -14.65 12.64 -12.19
N GLU A 319 -15.79 13.29 -11.99
CA GLU A 319 -16.10 14.60 -12.58
C GLU A 319 -15.27 15.72 -11.95
N GLY A 320 -15.24 16.88 -12.62
CA GLY A 320 -14.65 18.12 -12.10
C GLY A 320 -13.29 18.46 -12.69
N ALA A 321 -13.11 19.73 -13.04
CA ALA A 321 -11.91 20.22 -13.73
C ALA A 321 -10.62 20.13 -12.87
N GLN A 322 -10.76 20.07 -11.54
CA GLN A 322 -9.64 19.94 -10.62
C GLN A 322 -9.52 18.55 -10.00
N SER A 323 -10.43 17.62 -10.34
CA SER A 323 -10.40 16.26 -9.79
C SER A 323 -9.25 15.46 -10.37
N TYR A 324 -8.42 14.85 -9.50
CA TYR A 324 -7.42 13.88 -9.94
C TYR A 324 -8.12 12.61 -10.45
N PRO A 325 -7.72 12.03 -11.61
CA PRO A 325 -8.54 11.03 -12.27
C PRO A 325 -8.54 9.65 -11.60
N ILE A 326 -7.53 9.30 -10.79
CA ILE A 326 -7.39 7.95 -10.23
C ILE A 326 -7.21 8.04 -8.72
N VAL A 327 -8.32 7.96 -7.99
CA VAL A 327 -8.37 8.00 -6.53
C VAL A 327 -9.16 6.85 -5.96
N THR A 328 -8.86 6.47 -4.73
CA THR A 328 -9.64 5.46 -4.00
C THR A 328 -9.54 5.66 -2.50
N TYR A 329 -10.55 5.17 -1.79
CA TYR A 329 -10.39 4.82 -0.39
C TYR A 329 -9.58 3.53 -0.25
N THR A 330 -9.05 3.27 0.93
CA THR A 330 -8.55 1.96 1.34
C THR A 330 -9.29 1.51 2.59
N TRP A 331 -9.74 0.27 2.59
CA TRP A 331 -10.61 -0.29 3.61
C TRP A 331 -9.84 -1.22 4.55
N MET A 332 -10.10 -1.05 5.83
CA MET A 332 -9.85 -2.08 6.83
C MET A 332 -11.06 -3.03 6.84
N LEU A 333 -10.79 -4.33 6.78
CA LEU A 333 -11.77 -5.40 6.82
C LEU A 333 -11.79 -5.96 8.23
N VAL A 334 -12.80 -5.58 9.01
CA VAL A 334 -12.89 -5.92 10.43
C VAL A 334 -14.05 -6.89 10.67
N PRO A 335 -13.90 -7.92 11.52
CA PRO A 335 -15.01 -8.79 11.86
C PRO A 335 -16.07 -8.03 12.65
N LYS A 336 -17.34 -8.33 12.39
CA LYS A 336 -18.47 -7.82 13.20
C LYS A 336 -18.45 -8.37 14.62
N THR A 337 -17.97 -9.60 14.78
CA THR A 337 -17.87 -10.29 16.06
C THR A 337 -16.44 -10.72 16.30
N VAL A 338 -15.89 -10.31 17.44
CA VAL A 338 -14.55 -10.68 17.89
C VAL A 338 -14.70 -11.42 19.23
N ALA A 339 -14.28 -12.69 19.27
CA ALA A 339 -14.48 -13.54 20.45
C ALA A 339 -13.66 -13.10 21.68
N ASP A 340 -12.46 -12.53 21.47
CA ASP A 340 -11.61 -12.02 22.54
C ASP A 340 -11.99 -10.55 22.84
N PRO A 341 -12.54 -10.24 24.04
CA PRO A 341 -12.94 -8.88 24.39
C PRO A 341 -11.81 -7.87 24.38
N ASN A 342 -10.56 -8.31 24.71
CA ASN A 342 -9.41 -7.41 24.66
C ASN A 342 -9.01 -7.08 23.24
N LYS A 343 -9.09 -8.04 22.30
CA LYS A 343 -8.90 -7.77 20.86
C LYS A 343 -10.01 -6.89 20.31
N ALA A 344 -11.28 -7.12 20.69
CA ALA A 344 -12.43 -6.33 20.26
C ALA A 344 -12.23 -4.85 20.56
N LYS A 345 -12.00 -4.51 21.84
CA LYS A 345 -11.79 -3.11 22.24
C LYS A 345 -10.47 -2.52 21.69
N THR A 346 -9.45 -3.33 21.49
CA THR A 346 -8.19 -2.88 20.87
C THR A 346 -8.39 -2.49 19.41
N ILE A 347 -9.20 -3.25 18.66
CA ILE A 347 -9.54 -2.93 17.27
C ILE A 347 -10.30 -1.61 17.19
N GLU A 348 -11.30 -1.40 18.06
CA GLU A 348 -12.03 -0.12 18.10
C GLU A 348 -11.13 1.05 18.49
N ALA A 349 -10.27 0.88 19.49
CA ALA A 349 -9.31 1.93 19.89
C ALA A 349 -8.31 2.26 18.78
N MET A 350 -7.87 1.26 18.02
CA MET A 350 -7.00 1.45 16.86
C MET A 350 -7.73 2.17 15.72
N VAL A 351 -8.99 1.84 15.47
CA VAL A 351 -9.85 2.55 14.50
C VAL A 351 -10.04 4.00 14.94
N GLU A 352 -10.36 4.25 16.20
CA GLU A 352 -10.48 5.61 16.75
C GLU A 352 -9.17 6.41 16.53
N TYR A 353 -8.02 5.82 16.86
CA TYR A 353 -6.73 6.45 16.62
C TYR A 353 -6.53 6.80 15.14
N GLY A 354 -6.83 5.87 14.24
CA GLY A 354 -6.74 6.09 12.80
C GLY A 354 -7.68 7.18 12.28
N LEU A 355 -8.86 7.36 12.89
CA LEU A 355 -9.83 8.40 12.56
C LEU A 355 -9.56 9.77 13.20
N THR A 356 -8.65 9.85 14.17
CA THR A 356 -8.33 11.06 14.93
C THR A 356 -6.87 11.46 14.75
N GLU A 357 -5.99 11.06 15.65
CA GLU A 357 -4.56 11.42 15.61
C GLU A 357 -3.86 10.92 14.34
N GLY A 358 -4.25 9.74 13.87
CA GLY A 358 -3.71 9.15 12.65
C GLY A 358 -3.97 9.98 11.40
N GLN A 359 -5.09 10.72 11.32
CA GLN A 359 -5.37 11.59 10.17
C GLN A 359 -4.38 12.76 10.06
N LYS A 360 -3.82 13.22 11.18
CA LYS A 360 -2.90 14.37 11.20
C LYS A 360 -1.59 14.15 10.43
N VAL A 361 -1.18 12.89 10.30
CA VAL A 361 0.04 12.52 9.56
C VAL A 361 -0.22 12.04 8.13
N SER A 362 -1.49 11.97 7.71
CA SER A 362 -1.85 11.43 6.40
C SER A 362 -1.24 12.22 5.24
N SER A 363 -1.43 13.54 5.21
CA SER A 363 -0.90 14.42 4.13
C SER A 363 0.63 14.43 4.06
N GLU A 364 1.31 14.34 5.21
CA GLU A 364 2.77 14.22 5.26
C GLU A 364 3.27 13.01 4.46
N LEU A 365 2.58 11.88 4.61
CA LEU A 365 2.93 10.61 3.96
C LEU A 365 2.33 10.46 2.56
N GLY A 366 1.57 11.43 2.06
CA GLY A 366 0.98 11.43 0.72
C GLY A 366 -0.43 10.83 0.65
N TYR A 367 -1.11 10.65 1.79
CA TYR A 367 -2.49 10.18 1.86
C TYR A 367 -3.46 11.34 2.07
N VAL A 368 -4.69 11.12 1.65
CA VAL A 368 -5.78 12.11 1.80
C VAL A 368 -6.50 11.88 3.12
N PRO A 369 -6.50 12.86 4.03
CA PRO A 369 -7.25 12.76 5.26
C PRO A 369 -8.75 12.63 4.99
N LEU A 370 -9.42 11.79 5.77
CA LEU A 370 -10.87 11.62 5.64
C LEU A 370 -11.61 12.87 6.14
N PRO A 371 -12.61 13.36 5.38
CA PRO A 371 -13.49 14.42 5.84
C PRO A 371 -14.22 14.03 7.12
N GLN A 372 -14.59 15.01 7.95
CA GLN A 372 -15.24 14.79 9.25
C GLN A 372 -16.50 13.91 9.15
N ASN A 373 -17.36 14.19 8.18
CA ASN A 373 -18.59 13.41 7.97
C ASN A 373 -18.32 11.94 7.58
N VAL A 374 -17.19 11.66 6.93
CA VAL A 374 -16.77 10.29 6.62
C VAL A 374 -16.23 9.61 7.89
N ARG A 375 -15.40 10.30 8.66
CA ARG A 375 -14.86 9.79 9.93
C ARG A 375 -16.00 9.42 10.91
N GLU A 376 -17.04 10.26 11.02
CA GLU A 376 -18.22 10.00 11.85
C GLU A 376 -18.99 8.75 11.38
N LYS A 377 -19.18 8.56 10.08
CA LYS A 377 -19.81 7.35 9.52
C LYS A 377 -18.98 6.09 9.81
N VAL A 378 -17.67 6.16 9.66
CA VAL A 378 -16.77 5.04 9.93
C VAL A 378 -16.77 4.69 11.41
N ALA A 379 -16.70 5.70 12.29
CA ALA A 379 -16.81 5.51 13.74
C ALA A 379 -18.11 4.82 14.12
N ALA A 380 -19.25 5.31 13.62
CA ALA A 380 -20.56 4.71 13.89
C ALA A 380 -20.67 3.25 13.39
N ALA A 381 -20.01 2.90 12.28
CA ALA A 381 -20.00 1.54 11.76
C ALA A 381 -19.09 0.60 12.58
N ALA A 382 -18.02 1.12 13.17
CA ALA A 382 -17.09 0.34 13.98
C ALA A 382 -17.48 0.21 15.46
N ASP A 383 -18.28 1.15 15.98
CA ASP A 383 -18.67 1.31 17.39
C ASP A 383 -19.66 0.24 17.87
N GLY A 384 -19.47 -0.98 17.56
CA GLY A 384 -20.32 -2.10 17.94
C GLY A 384 -19.57 -3.43 17.93
N ILE A 385 -18.26 -3.37 17.71
CA ILE A 385 -17.37 -4.53 17.75
C ILE A 385 -17.13 -4.96 19.21
N SER A 386 -17.03 -3.97 20.12
CA SER A 386 -16.85 -4.17 21.56
C SER A 386 -17.92 -3.42 22.37
N PRO A 387 -18.59 -4.07 23.33
CA PRO A 387 -19.47 -3.35 24.26
C PRO A 387 -18.70 -2.52 25.29
N ASP A 388 -17.38 -2.76 25.46
CA ASP A 388 -16.53 -2.17 26.49
C ASP A 388 -15.69 -0.99 25.98
N TYR A 389 -15.91 -0.53 24.78
CA TYR A 389 -15.25 0.62 24.20
C TYR A 389 -16.23 1.51 23.44
N LYS A 390 -16.00 2.79 23.42
CA LYS A 390 -16.79 3.77 22.67
C LYS A 390 -15.88 4.63 21.81
N ILE A 391 -16.11 4.62 20.50
CA ILE A 391 -15.34 5.43 19.56
C ILE A 391 -15.82 6.88 19.62
N GLU A 392 -14.89 7.81 19.85
CA GLU A 392 -15.13 9.25 19.89
C GLU A 392 -14.30 9.96 18.84
N VAL A 393 -14.97 10.51 17.84
CA VAL A 393 -14.33 11.36 16.82
C VAL A 393 -14.71 12.80 17.14
N ALA A 394 -13.75 13.59 17.60
CA ALA A 394 -13.98 15.00 17.92
C ALA A 394 -14.57 15.76 16.72
N LYS A 395 -15.55 16.62 17.01
CA LYS A 395 -16.20 17.50 16.03
C LYS A 395 -15.26 18.56 15.50
#